data_729c0ad2264264599ea34d77678f1b1f
#
_entry.id   729c0ad2264264599ea34d77678f1b1f
#
_cell.length_a   1.000
_cell.length_b   1.000
_cell.length_c   1.000
_cell.angle_alpha   90.00
_cell.angle_beta   90.00
_cell.angle_gamma   90.00
#
_symmetry.space_group_name_H-M   'P 1'
#
loop_
_entity.id
_entity.type
_entity.pdbx_description
1 polymer ?
#
loop_
_entity_poly.entity_id
_entity_poly.type
_entity_poly.pdbx_seq_one_letter_code
_entity_poly.pdbx_strand_id
1 'polypeptide(L)'
;MSTQPILEIENLHAGVEKKQILKGFSLTINAGEVHALMGLNGSGKSTLAAILAGRDGYEVTEGTVKYLGEDLFEMDPEERARAGLFLAFQYPVEIPGVNSTYFLKAALNEIRKSKGQQELDAIEFLAVVKDKIKLLELNEDLLRRSVNEGFSGGEKKRAEIFQMAVLEPRLAILDETDSGLDIDALKIVSSGVNKLKRPDSAQLVITHYQRLLNFIIPDYVHVMADGRIIKSGDKDLALELESKGYDWLIKHV
;
A
#
# COMPACT_ATOMS: atom_id res chain seq x y z
N MET A 1 21.32 -15.37 -6.55
CA MET A 1 21.28 -14.73 -5.22
C MET A 1 19.88 -14.95 -4.69
N SER A 2 19.70 -15.63 -3.57
CA SER A 2 18.38 -15.77 -2.94
C SER A 2 17.99 -14.36 -2.46
N THR A 3 17.05 -13.72 -3.14
CA THR A 3 16.49 -12.45 -2.69
C THR A 3 15.61 -12.76 -1.49
N GLN A 4 16.00 -12.27 -0.32
CA GLN A 4 15.17 -12.37 0.87
C GLN A 4 13.83 -11.68 0.59
N PRO A 5 12.69 -12.32 0.89
CA PRO A 5 11.38 -11.71 0.71
C PRO A 5 11.26 -10.39 1.50
N ILE A 6 10.51 -9.44 0.94
CA ILE A 6 10.15 -8.21 1.67
C ILE A 6 9.04 -8.51 2.68
N LEU A 7 8.06 -9.34 2.28
CA LEU A 7 6.95 -9.76 3.12
C LEU A 7 6.72 -11.26 2.97
N GLU A 8 6.62 -11.96 4.10
CA GLU A 8 6.21 -13.37 4.19
C GLU A 8 5.05 -13.48 5.17
N ILE A 9 3.94 -14.01 4.72
CA ILE A 9 2.75 -14.28 5.52
C ILE A 9 2.48 -15.78 5.43
N GLU A 10 2.44 -16.46 6.57
CA GLU A 10 2.19 -17.90 6.64
C GLU A 10 1.00 -18.18 7.55
N ASN A 11 -0.04 -18.81 6.98
CA ASN A 11 -1.22 -19.30 7.68
C ASN A 11 -1.84 -18.27 8.64
N LEU A 12 -1.97 -17.01 8.21
CA LEU A 12 -2.46 -15.92 9.06
C LEU A 12 -3.97 -16.07 9.32
N HIS A 13 -4.32 -16.17 10.59
CA HIS A 13 -5.67 -16.12 11.09
C HIS A 13 -5.85 -14.87 11.95
N ALA A 14 -6.84 -14.05 11.60
CA ALA A 14 -7.07 -12.81 12.33
C ALA A 14 -8.52 -12.34 12.18
N GLY A 15 -8.93 -11.47 13.08
CA GLY A 15 -10.29 -10.96 13.08
C GLY A 15 -10.46 -9.67 13.86
N VAL A 16 -11.72 -9.28 14.04
CA VAL A 16 -12.16 -8.12 14.84
C VAL A 16 -13.38 -8.51 15.66
N GLU A 17 -13.45 -8.08 16.91
CA GLU A 17 -14.61 -8.35 17.81
C GLU A 17 -15.02 -9.83 17.82
N LYS A 18 -14.09 -10.75 17.97
CA LYS A 18 -14.27 -12.22 17.94
C LYS A 18 -14.76 -12.80 16.60
N LYS A 19 -14.92 -11.98 15.56
CA LYS A 19 -15.26 -12.45 14.23
C LYS A 19 -13.96 -12.69 13.44
N GLN A 20 -13.67 -13.95 13.14
CA GLN A 20 -12.55 -14.30 12.29
C GLN A 20 -12.81 -13.86 10.85
N ILE A 21 -11.86 -13.10 10.27
CA ILE A 21 -11.93 -12.56 8.92
C ILE A 21 -10.87 -13.22 8.03
N LEU A 22 -9.62 -13.28 8.49
CA LEU A 22 -8.56 -14.02 7.81
C LEU A 22 -8.53 -15.45 8.34
N LYS A 23 -8.44 -16.44 7.43
CA LYS A 23 -8.63 -17.86 7.73
C LYS A 23 -7.56 -18.71 7.06
N GLY A 24 -6.28 -18.51 7.44
CA GLY A 24 -5.15 -19.19 6.85
C GLY A 24 -4.63 -18.48 5.60
N PHE A 25 -4.54 -17.14 5.65
CA PHE A 25 -4.01 -16.35 4.55
C PHE A 25 -2.49 -16.51 4.46
N SER A 26 -1.97 -16.83 3.27
CA SER A 26 -0.53 -16.96 3.03
C SER A 26 -0.15 -16.21 1.75
N LEU A 27 0.96 -15.45 1.81
CA LEU A 27 1.47 -14.66 0.68
C LEU A 27 2.94 -14.35 0.88
N THR A 28 3.74 -14.50 -0.16
CA THR A 28 5.14 -14.06 -0.18
C THR A 28 5.32 -13.00 -1.27
N ILE A 29 5.99 -11.89 -0.93
CA ILE A 29 6.32 -10.79 -1.85
C ILE A 29 7.82 -10.54 -1.82
N ASN A 30 8.48 -10.65 -2.98
CA ASN A 30 9.91 -10.37 -3.10
C ASN A 30 10.18 -8.92 -3.53
N ALA A 31 11.43 -8.50 -3.42
CA ALA A 31 11.85 -7.20 -3.93
C ALA A 31 11.69 -7.11 -5.45
N GLY A 32 11.26 -5.96 -5.94
CA GLY A 32 10.98 -5.67 -7.35
C GLY A 32 9.59 -6.08 -7.82
N GLU A 33 8.84 -6.85 -7.03
CA GLU A 33 7.55 -7.41 -7.45
C GLU A 33 6.37 -6.46 -7.18
N VAL A 34 5.37 -6.55 -8.06
CA VAL A 34 4.06 -5.91 -7.92
C VAL A 34 3.01 -7.01 -7.85
N HIS A 35 2.37 -7.13 -6.69
CA HIS A 35 1.30 -8.08 -6.46
C HIS A 35 -0.05 -7.37 -6.45
N ALA A 36 -1.04 -7.93 -7.10
CA ALA A 36 -2.43 -7.49 -7.01
C ALA A 36 -3.23 -8.47 -6.15
N LEU A 37 -3.93 -7.97 -5.14
CA LEU A 37 -4.85 -8.72 -4.33
C LEU A 37 -6.28 -8.31 -4.70
N MET A 38 -6.99 -9.19 -5.37
CA MET A 38 -8.36 -8.99 -5.84
C MET A 38 -9.35 -9.83 -5.02
N GLY A 39 -10.61 -9.45 -5.05
CA GLY A 39 -11.67 -10.21 -4.37
C GLY A 39 -12.90 -9.35 -4.10
N LEU A 40 -14.02 -9.99 -3.83
CA LEU A 40 -15.28 -9.32 -3.50
C LEU A 40 -15.15 -8.49 -2.21
N ASN A 41 -16.07 -7.53 -2.04
CA ASN A 41 -16.19 -6.80 -0.79
C ASN A 41 -16.45 -7.76 0.37
N GLY A 42 -15.79 -7.52 1.50
CA GLY A 42 -15.87 -8.38 2.68
C GLY A 42 -14.99 -9.64 2.63
N SER A 43 -14.16 -9.86 1.60
CA SER A 43 -13.24 -11.00 1.55
C SER A 43 -12.07 -10.92 2.56
N GLY A 44 -11.79 -9.73 3.14
CA GLY A 44 -10.73 -9.51 4.14
C GLY A 44 -9.54 -8.67 3.66
N LYS A 45 -9.55 -8.10 2.45
CA LYS A 45 -8.43 -7.34 1.87
C LYS A 45 -8.00 -6.15 2.74
N SER A 46 -8.95 -5.27 3.10
CA SER A 46 -8.62 -4.10 3.94
C SER A 46 -8.32 -4.48 5.40
N THR A 47 -8.83 -5.63 5.87
CA THR A 47 -8.43 -6.22 7.14
C THR A 47 -6.95 -6.61 7.11
N LEU A 48 -6.51 -7.27 6.04
CA LEU A 48 -5.09 -7.59 5.85
C LEU A 48 -4.23 -6.31 5.85
N ALA A 49 -4.61 -5.30 5.07
CA ALA A 49 -3.89 -4.02 5.02
C ALA A 49 -3.78 -3.36 6.40
N ALA A 50 -4.88 -3.35 7.17
CA ALA A 50 -4.92 -2.79 8.52
C ALA A 50 -4.01 -3.55 9.50
N ILE A 51 -4.01 -4.87 9.47
CA ILE A 51 -3.13 -5.71 10.31
C ILE A 51 -1.66 -5.48 9.96
N LEU A 52 -1.31 -5.45 8.68
CA LEU A 52 0.07 -5.19 8.24
C LEU A 52 0.55 -3.80 8.65
N ALA A 53 -0.33 -2.81 8.65
CA ALA A 53 -0.01 -1.45 9.12
C ALA A 53 0.02 -1.31 10.64
N GLY A 54 -0.41 -2.31 11.42
CA GLY A 54 -0.44 -2.27 12.87
C GLY A 54 -1.62 -1.49 13.45
N ARG A 55 -2.74 -1.44 12.72
CA ARG A 55 -3.93 -0.74 13.22
C ARG A 55 -4.56 -1.49 14.38
N ASP A 56 -4.90 -0.77 15.44
CA ASP A 56 -5.58 -1.30 16.62
C ASP A 56 -6.94 -1.94 16.30
N GLY A 57 -7.37 -2.84 17.20
CA GLY A 57 -8.69 -3.47 17.14
C GLY A 57 -8.75 -4.77 16.33
N TYR A 58 -7.63 -5.22 15.79
CA TYR A 58 -7.52 -6.53 15.13
C TYR A 58 -6.76 -7.51 16.02
N GLU A 59 -7.25 -8.74 16.12
CA GLU A 59 -6.63 -9.82 16.90
C GLU A 59 -6.07 -10.86 15.92
N VAL A 60 -4.77 -11.14 16.02
CA VAL A 60 -4.11 -12.24 15.33
C VAL A 60 -4.17 -13.45 16.25
N THR A 61 -4.74 -14.57 15.76
CA THR A 61 -4.93 -15.78 16.57
C THR A 61 -3.99 -16.90 16.17
N GLU A 62 -3.48 -16.90 14.92
CA GLU A 62 -2.58 -17.93 14.41
C GLU A 62 -1.80 -17.41 13.20
N GLY A 63 -0.66 -18.02 12.92
CA GLY A 63 0.19 -17.69 11.77
C GLY A 63 1.31 -16.71 12.11
N THR A 64 2.16 -16.45 11.12
CA THR A 64 3.32 -15.57 11.25
C THR A 64 3.35 -14.56 10.11
N VAL A 65 3.87 -13.37 10.39
CA VAL A 65 4.15 -12.36 9.37
C VAL A 65 5.57 -11.85 9.58
N LYS A 66 6.42 -12.04 8.57
CA LYS A 66 7.77 -11.47 8.56
C LYS A 66 7.85 -10.32 7.56
N TYR A 67 8.43 -9.23 7.99
CA TYR A 67 8.74 -8.07 7.18
C TYR A 67 10.24 -7.82 7.20
N LEU A 68 10.89 -7.87 6.03
CA LEU A 68 12.34 -7.80 5.90
C LEU A 68 13.09 -8.85 6.76
N GLY A 69 12.47 -10.00 7.03
CA GLY A 69 12.99 -11.08 7.83
C GLY A 69 12.70 -11.00 9.34
N GLU A 70 12.18 -9.88 9.83
CA GLU A 70 11.83 -9.67 11.24
C GLU A 70 10.33 -9.94 11.48
N ASP A 71 9.97 -10.37 12.68
CA ASP A 71 8.57 -10.58 13.06
C ASP A 71 7.83 -9.24 13.07
N LEU A 72 6.82 -9.10 12.20
CA LEU A 72 6.06 -7.86 12.07
C LEU A 72 5.23 -7.54 13.32
N PHE A 73 4.83 -8.57 14.08
CA PHE A 73 3.97 -8.37 15.25
C PHE A 73 4.73 -7.87 16.48
N GLU A 74 6.06 -7.99 16.48
CA GLU A 74 6.93 -7.39 17.50
C GLU A 74 7.24 -5.90 17.21
N MET A 75 6.80 -5.37 16.05
CA MET A 75 7.00 -3.98 15.65
C MET A 75 5.76 -3.14 15.94
N ASP A 76 5.95 -2.00 16.62
CA ASP A 76 4.93 -0.97 16.71
C ASP A 76 4.64 -0.31 15.35
N PRO A 77 3.45 0.29 15.12
CA PRO A 77 3.11 0.92 13.82
C PRO A 77 4.14 1.93 13.32
N GLU A 78 4.72 2.74 14.21
CA GLU A 78 5.76 3.70 13.88
C GLU A 78 7.10 3.02 13.51
N GLU A 79 7.40 1.86 14.06
CA GLU A 79 8.59 1.07 13.70
C GLU A 79 8.43 0.47 12.31
N ARG A 80 7.23 -0.06 11.99
CA ARG A 80 6.88 -0.53 10.64
C ARG A 80 7.03 0.60 9.61
N ALA A 81 6.53 1.79 9.93
CA ALA A 81 6.64 2.95 9.06
C ALA A 81 8.11 3.38 8.86
N ARG A 82 8.92 3.43 9.93
CA ARG A 82 10.37 3.71 9.85
C ARG A 82 11.14 2.65 9.07
N ALA A 83 10.74 1.40 9.17
CA ALA A 83 11.31 0.30 8.37
C ALA A 83 10.89 0.36 6.89
N GLY A 84 9.96 1.25 6.54
CA GLY A 84 9.54 1.53 5.16
C GLY A 84 8.29 0.77 4.71
N LEU A 85 7.41 0.38 5.64
CA LEU A 85 6.07 -0.06 5.31
C LEU A 85 5.17 1.16 5.15
N PHE A 86 4.50 1.29 4.01
CA PHE A 86 3.62 2.40 3.68
C PHE A 86 2.23 1.87 3.33
N LEU A 87 1.19 2.48 3.91
CA LEU A 87 -0.20 2.19 3.56
C LEU A 87 -0.85 3.44 2.95
N ALA A 88 -1.25 3.34 1.68
CA ALA A 88 -2.20 4.26 1.08
C ALA A 88 -3.61 3.80 1.45
N PHE A 89 -4.32 4.63 2.19
CA PHE A 89 -5.63 4.29 2.74
C PHE A 89 -6.73 4.36 1.66
N GLN A 90 -7.75 3.52 1.78
CA GLN A 90 -8.97 3.66 0.98
C GLN A 90 -9.55 5.07 1.11
N TYR A 91 -9.64 5.60 2.33
CA TYR A 91 -10.04 6.96 2.65
C TYR A 91 -8.92 7.69 3.38
N PRO A 92 -8.12 8.53 2.68
CA PRO A 92 -7.02 9.25 3.31
C PRO A 92 -7.51 10.19 4.42
N VAL A 93 -6.86 10.10 5.57
CA VAL A 93 -7.23 10.87 6.77
C VAL A 93 -6.84 12.34 6.59
N GLU A 94 -7.71 13.25 7.06
CA GLU A 94 -7.41 14.67 7.16
C GLU A 94 -6.75 14.95 8.51
N ILE A 95 -5.69 15.78 8.51
CA ILE A 95 -5.04 16.26 9.73
C ILE A 95 -5.07 17.79 9.73
N PRO A 96 -6.18 18.39 10.19
CA PRO A 96 -6.35 19.83 10.18
C PRO A 96 -5.27 20.55 10.97
N GLY A 97 -4.77 21.66 10.42
CA GLY A 97 -3.74 22.47 11.06
C GLY A 97 -2.31 21.91 10.97
N VAL A 98 -2.12 20.67 10.47
CA VAL A 98 -0.79 20.08 10.26
C VAL A 98 -0.35 20.30 8.82
N ASN A 99 0.59 21.20 8.59
CA ASN A 99 1.09 21.48 7.25
C ASN A 99 1.79 20.27 6.63
N SER A 100 1.45 19.95 5.37
CA SER A 100 1.94 18.76 4.64
C SER A 100 3.48 18.72 4.53
N THR A 101 4.12 19.87 4.31
CA THR A 101 5.59 19.96 4.20
C THR A 101 6.29 19.64 5.52
N TYR A 102 5.79 20.18 6.64
CA TYR A 102 6.33 19.87 7.97
C TYR A 102 6.14 18.42 8.36
N PHE A 103 4.94 17.88 8.10
CA PHE A 103 4.62 16.48 8.34
C PHE A 103 5.59 15.54 7.60
N LEU A 104 5.76 15.77 6.29
CA LEU A 104 6.64 14.92 5.47
C LEU A 104 8.11 15.05 5.82
N LYS A 105 8.57 16.27 6.18
CA LYS A 105 9.95 16.47 6.65
C LYS A 105 10.21 15.69 7.92
N ALA A 106 9.30 15.78 8.89
CA ALA A 106 9.43 15.04 10.15
C ALA A 106 9.46 13.53 9.90
N ALA A 107 8.52 13.00 9.10
CA ALA A 107 8.44 11.57 8.78
C ALA A 107 9.71 11.07 8.05
N LEU A 108 10.19 11.82 7.04
CA LEU A 108 11.41 11.44 6.32
C LEU A 108 12.64 11.46 7.23
N ASN A 109 12.75 12.46 8.12
CA ASN A 109 13.87 12.55 9.04
C ASN A 109 13.87 11.42 10.08
N GLU A 110 12.72 11.00 10.57
CA GLU A 110 12.63 9.82 11.45
C GLU A 110 13.06 8.52 10.73
N ILE A 111 12.69 8.35 9.44
CA ILE A 111 13.18 7.24 8.61
C ILE A 111 14.70 7.31 8.42
N ARG A 112 15.24 8.49 8.16
CA ARG A 112 16.69 8.69 7.98
C ARG A 112 17.46 8.39 9.28
N LYS A 113 16.95 8.89 10.40
CA LYS A 113 17.52 8.66 11.74
C LYS A 113 17.53 7.19 12.11
N SER A 114 16.45 6.43 11.83
CA SER A 114 16.41 4.98 12.08
C SER A 114 17.45 4.21 11.26
N LYS A 115 17.88 4.76 10.11
CA LYS A 115 18.95 4.22 9.25
C LYS A 115 20.34 4.78 9.58
N GLY A 116 20.51 5.55 10.67
CA GLY A 116 21.78 6.20 11.04
C GLY A 116 22.21 7.31 10.09
N GLN A 117 21.30 7.86 9.28
CA GLN A 117 21.58 8.97 8.36
C GLN A 117 21.33 10.31 9.04
N GLN A 118 22.02 11.35 8.57
CA GLN A 118 21.76 12.72 9.04
C GLN A 118 20.36 13.19 8.64
N GLU A 119 19.74 13.96 9.53
CA GLU A 119 18.50 14.65 9.23
C GLU A 119 18.70 15.71 8.14
N LEU A 120 17.72 15.86 7.27
CA LEU A 120 17.70 16.93 6.28
C LEU A 120 17.31 18.26 6.93
N ASP A 121 18.02 19.31 6.61
CA ASP A 121 17.58 20.67 6.93
C ASP A 121 16.38 21.08 6.05
N ALA A 122 15.92 22.33 6.17
CA ALA A 122 14.77 22.82 5.40
C ALA A 122 15.08 22.98 3.91
N ILE A 123 16.31 23.34 3.56
CA ILE A 123 16.74 23.60 2.17
C ILE A 123 16.91 22.26 1.44
N GLU A 124 17.60 21.32 2.08
CA GLU A 124 17.81 19.96 1.56
C GLU A 124 16.49 19.26 1.35
N PHE A 125 15.57 19.32 2.33
CA PHE A 125 14.23 18.74 2.20
C PHE A 125 13.43 19.35 1.05
N LEU A 126 13.47 20.69 0.88
CA LEU A 126 12.80 21.36 -0.23
C LEU A 126 13.37 20.94 -1.60
N ALA A 127 14.65 20.62 -1.70
CA ALA A 127 15.23 20.07 -2.91
C ALA A 127 14.61 18.69 -3.25
N VAL A 128 14.53 17.78 -2.25
CA VAL A 128 13.85 16.48 -2.41
C VAL A 128 12.41 16.65 -2.87
N VAL A 129 11.68 17.56 -2.22
CA VAL A 129 10.27 17.86 -2.55
C VAL A 129 10.12 18.32 -4.01
N LYS A 130 10.96 19.25 -4.46
CA LYS A 130 10.93 19.76 -5.85
C LYS A 130 11.19 18.66 -6.87
N ASP A 131 12.14 17.78 -6.60
CA ASP A 131 12.44 16.66 -7.49
C ASP A 131 11.23 15.68 -7.60
N LYS A 132 10.56 15.39 -6.47
CA LYS A 132 9.39 14.52 -6.46
C LYS A 132 8.16 15.16 -7.12
N ILE A 133 7.94 16.47 -6.94
CA ILE A 133 6.90 17.23 -7.66
C ILE A 133 7.13 17.14 -9.17
N LYS A 134 8.37 17.38 -9.62
CA LYS A 134 8.73 17.29 -11.04
C LYS A 134 8.54 15.87 -11.57
N LEU A 135 8.97 14.84 -10.82
CA LEU A 135 8.81 13.44 -11.20
C LEU A 135 7.34 13.07 -11.40
N LEU A 136 6.47 13.53 -10.51
CA LEU A 136 5.04 13.18 -10.50
C LEU A 136 4.16 14.19 -11.25
N GLU A 137 4.74 15.27 -11.78
CA GLU A 137 4.02 16.33 -12.50
C GLU A 137 2.88 16.93 -11.66
N LEU A 138 3.13 17.15 -10.36
CA LEU A 138 2.14 17.66 -9.42
C LEU A 138 2.18 19.18 -9.27
N ASN A 139 1.07 19.75 -8.78
CA ASN A 139 1.01 21.15 -8.39
C ASN A 139 1.58 21.33 -6.96
N GLU A 140 2.49 22.31 -6.79
CA GLU A 140 3.10 22.66 -5.51
C GLU A 140 2.09 23.13 -4.46
N ASP A 141 0.93 23.62 -4.86
CA ASP A 141 -0.09 24.15 -3.94
C ASP A 141 -0.61 23.10 -2.94
N LEU A 142 -0.57 21.81 -3.30
CA LEU A 142 -0.94 20.71 -2.40
C LEU A 142 -0.08 20.69 -1.13
N LEU A 143 1.16 21.13 -1.20
CA LEU A 143 2.13 21.09 -0.09
C LEU A 143 1.98 22.24 0.90
N ARG A 144 1.36 23.33 0.49
CA ARG A 144 1.16 24.50 1.34
C ARG A 144 -0.02 24.35 2.29
N ARG A 145 -0.88 23.37 2.02
CA ARG A 145 -2.10 23.09 2.79
C ARG A 145 -1.84 22.09 3.90
N SER A 146 -2.75 22.01 4.85
CA SER A 146 -2.77 20.94 5.85
C SER A 146 -2.97 19.58 5.19
N VAL A 147 -2.50 18.51 5.83
CA VAL A 147 -2.57 17.15 5.30
C VAL A 147 -4.02 16.80 4.97
N ASN A 148 -4.32 16.66 3.67
CA ASN A 148 -5.60 16.27 3.09
C ASN A 148 -6.80 17.17 3.42
N GLU A 149 -6.63 18.27 4.17
CA GLU A 149 -7.71 19.14 4.62
C GLU A 149 -8.38 19.85 3.44
N GLY A 150 -9.68 19.56 3.24
CA GLY A 150 -10.48 20.12 2.16
C GLY A 150 -10.03 19.72 0.76
N PHE A 151 -9.28 18.62 0.63
CA PHE A 151 -8.89 18.07 -0.67
C PHE A 151 -10.07 17.29 -1.28
N SER A 152 -10.22 17.39 -2.61
CA SER A 152 -11.05 16.45 -3.37
C SER A 152 -10.48 15.02 -3.29
N GLY A 153 -11.30 14.01 -3.61
CA GLY A 153 -10.82 12.62 -3.62
C GLY A 153 -9.57 12.41 -4.48
N GLY A 154 -9.54 13.00 -5.68
CA GLY A 154 -8.37 12.92 -6.56
C GLY A 154 -7.15 13.67 -6.01
N GLU A 155 -7.33 14.81 -5.32
CA GLU A 155 -6.22 15.50 -4.66
C GLU A 155 -5.66 14.68 -3.49
N LYS A 156 -6.52 14.04 -2.68
CA LYS A 156 -6.09 13.15 -1.59
C LYS A 156 -5.24 12.00 -2.12
N LYS A 157 -5.67 11.33 -3.19
CA LYS A 157 -4.91 10.22 -3.78
C LYS A 157 -3.58 10.69 -4.38
N ARG A 158 -3.54 11.83 -5.05
CA ARG A 158 -2.28 12.42 -5.54
C ARG A 158 -1.34 12.79 -4.38
N ALA A 159 -1.88 13.32 -3.28
CA ALA A 159 -1.10 13.62 -2.07
C ALA A 159 -0.52 12.34 -1.45
N GLU A 160 -1.25 11.22 -1.41
CA GLU A 160 -0.73 9.93 -0.95
C GLU A 160 0.43 9.42 -1.83
N ILE A 161 0.29 9.48 -3.17
CA ILE A 161 1.37 9.09 -4.07
C ILE A 161 2.59 10.02 -3.90
N PHE A 162 2.38 11.30 -3.64
CA PHE A 162 3.46 12.21 -3.32
C PHE A 162 4.14 11.84 -1.99
N GLN A 163 3.39 11.51 -0.94
CA GLN A 163 3.94 11.00 0.31
C GLN A 163 4.79 9.74 0.07
N MET A 164 4.26 8.78 -0.69
CA MET A 164 5.00 7.57 -1.09
C MET A 164 6.31 7.91 -1.83
N ALA A 165 6.29 8.92 -2.72
CA ALA A 165 7.47 9.35 -3.45
C ALA A 165 8.55 9.96 -2.54
N VAL A 166 8.15 10.74 -1.53
CA VAL A 166 9.08 11.37 -0.58
C VAL A 166 9.65 10.36 0.40
N LEU A 167 8.83 9.45 0.90
CA LEU A 167 9.21 8.47 1.94
C LEU A 167 9.94 7.25 1.38
N GLU A 168 9.83 6.97 0.09
CA GLU A 168 10.50 5.86 -0.61
C GLU A 168 10.40 4.50 0.11
N PRO A 169 9.18 3.99 0.33
CA PRO A 169 8.98 2.79 1.13
C PRO A 169 9.62 1.54 0.50
N ARG A 170 9.89 0.53 1.33
CA ARG A 170 10.30 -0.81 0.91
C ARG A 170 9.10 -1.65 0.49
N LEU A 171 7.96 -1.47 1.15
CA LEU A 171 6.67 -2.06 0.80
C LEU A 171 5.59 -0.99 0.78
N ALA A 172 4.97 -0.77 -0.36
CA ALA A 172 3.78 0.07 -0.48
C ALA A 172 2.53 -0.80 -0.61
N ILE A 173 1.61 -0.69 0.34
CA ILE A 173 0.27 -1.29 0.29
C ILE A 173 -0.69 -0.22 -0.20
N LEU A 174 -1.32 -0.44 -1.36
CA LEU A 174 -2.22 0.49 -2.01
C LEU A 174 -3.66 -0.04 -1.89
N ASP A 175 -4.39 0.37 -0.83
CA ASP A 175 -5.73 -0.13 -0.56
C ASP A 175 -6.78 0.70 -1.30
N GLU A 176 -7.38 0.09 -2.34
CA GLU A 176 -8.43 0.67 -3.20
C GLU A 176 -8.13 2.12 -3.64
N THR A 177 -6.91 2.36 -4.11
CA THR A 177 -6.45 3.70 -4.53
C THR A 177 -7.17 4.25 -5.75
N ASP A 178 -7.96 3.44 -6.42
CA ASP A 178 -8.82 3.77 -7.56
C ASP A 178 -10.24 4.17 -7.14
N SER A 179 -10.62 4.00 -5.88
CA SER A 179 -11.97 4.29 -5.40
C SER A 179 -12.30 5.78 -5.52
N GLY A 180 -13.43 6.08 -6.19
CA GLY A 180 -13.91 7.45 -6.38
C GLY A 180 -13.12 8.31 -7.36
N LEU A 181 -12.18 7.73 -8.12
CA LEU A 181 -11.43 8.44 -9.15
C LEU A 181 -12.12 8.36 -10.53
N ASP A 182 -12.12 9.48 -11.25
CA ASP A 182 -12.36 9.47 -12.69
C ASP A 182 -11.17 8.85 -13.45
N ILE A 183 -11.34 8.64 -14.74
CA ILE A 183 -10.31 7.96 -15.57
C ILE A 183 -9.01 8.76 -15.66
N ASP A 184 -9.06 10.08 -15.64
CA ASP A 184 -7.87 10.91 -15.77
C ASP A 184 -7.10 10.99 -14.44
N ALA A 185 -7.79 11.12 -13.32
CA ALA A 185 -7.18 11.00 -12.00
C ALA A 185 -6.54 9.61 -11.79
N LEU A 186 -7.22 8.54 -12.24
CA LEU A 186 -6.70 7.17 -12.18
C LEU A 186 -5.40 7.02 -12.97
N LYS A 187 -5.32 7.59 -14.20
CA LYS A 187 -4.08 7.57 -15.01
C LYS A 187 -2.93 8.28 -14.30
N ILE A 188 -3.19 9.45 -13.70
CA ILE A 188 -2.17 10.24 -13.00
C ILE A 188 -1.63 9.44 -11.80
N VAL A 189 -2.53 8.90 -10.95
CA VAL A 189 -2.17 8.09 -9.78
C VAL A 189 -1.37 6.87 -10.20
N SER A 190 -1.86 6.11 -11.19
CA SER A 190 -1.18 4.91 -11.68
C SER A 190 0.19 5.21 -12.31
N SER A 191 0.31 6.30 -13.06
CA SER A 191 1.60 6.78 -13.59
C SER A 191 2.57 7.07 -12.46
N GLY A 192 2.11 7.74 -11.39
CA GLY A 192 2.90 7.99 -10.20
C GLY A 192 3.40 6.68 -9.55
N VAL A 193 2.50 5.72 -9.30
CA VAL A 193 2.84 4.42 -8.74
C VAL A 193 3.90 3.70 -9.59
N ASN A 194 3.75 3.69 -10.92
CA ASN A 194 4.71 3.06 -11.83
C ASN A 194 6.08 3.75 -11.82
N LYS A 195 6.12 5.10 -11.76
CA LYS A 195 7.38 5.87 -11.67
C LYS A 195 8.16 5.60 -10.37
N LEU A 196 7.48 5.08 -9.34
CA LEU A 196 8.06 4.80 -8.02
C LEU A 196 8.49 3.34 -7.83
N LYS A 197 8.35 2.48 -8.85
CA LYS A 197 8.89 1.12 -8.82
C LYS A 197 10.41 1.13 -8.71
N ARG A 198 10.95 0.33 -7.78
CA ARG A 198 12.39 0.16 -7.58
C ARG A 198 12.72 -1.33 -7.41
N PRO A 199 13.93 -1.76 -7.80
CA PRO A 199 14.35 -3.17 -7.66
C PRO A 199 14.43 -3.64 -6.19
N ASP A 200 14.55 -2.72 -5.24
CA ASP A 200 14.67 -2.99 -3.81
C ASP A 200 13.37 -2.78 -3.02
N SER A 201 12.27 -2.46 -3.69
CA SER A 201 10.96 -2.25 -3.08
C SER A 201 9.90 -3.13 -3.73
N ALA A 202 8.75 -3.28 -3.09
CA ALA A 202 7.61 -4.01 -3.62
C ALA A 202 6.30 -3.22 -3.46
N GLN A 203 5.28 -3.62 -4.21
CA GLN A 203 3.95 -3.01 -4.15
C GLN A 203 2.89 -4.11 -4.01
N LEU A 204 1.98 -3.95 -3.05
CA LEU A 204 0.78 -4.74 -2.92
C LEU A 204 -0.43 -3.87 -3.27
N VAL A 205 -1.00 -4.07 -4.44
CA VAL A 205 -2.16 -3.33 -4.95
C VAL A 205 -3.42 -4.09 -4.59
N ILE A 206 -4.22 -3.54 -3.69
CA ILE A 206 -5.52 -4.10 -3.30
C ILE A 206 -6.60 -3.39 -4.08
N THR A 207 -7.36 -4.13 -4.89
CA THR A 207 -8.47 -3.59 -5.66
C THR A 207 -9.51 -4.65 -5.99
N HIS A 208 -10.72 -4.24 -6.22
CA HIS A 208 -11.78 -5.09 -6.79
C HIS A 208 -12.07 -4.73 -8.26
N TYR A 209 -11.37 -3.74 -8.81
CA TYR A 209 -11.52 -3.28 -10.20
C TYR A 209 -10.30 -3.63 -11.05
N GLN A 210 -10.52 -4.41 -12.07
CA GLN A 210 -9.48 -4.77 -13.04
C GLN A 210 -8.93 -3.55 -13.79
N ARG A 211 -9.73 -2.51 -13.99
CA ARG A 211 -9.29 -1.31 -14.74
C ARG A 211 -8.04 -0.64 -14.16
N LEU A 212 -7.80 -0.71 -12.84
CA LEU A 212 -6.56 -0.22 -12.23
C LEU A 212 -5.36 -1.00 -12.75
N LEU A 213 -5.51 -2.32 -12.89
CA LEU A 213 -4.45 -3.24 -13.33
C LEU A 213 -4.12 -3.12 -14.83
N ASN A 214 -4.92 -2.38 -15.61
CA ASN A 214 -4.56 -1.97 -16.96
C ASN A 214 -3.49 -0.88 -16.97
N PHE A 215 -3.34 -0.13 -15.89
CA PHE A 215 -2.37 0.94 -15.73
C PHE A 215 -1.21 0.56 -14.82
N ILE A 216 -1.46 -0.24 -13.77
CA ILE A 216 -0.44 -0.80 -12.87
C ILE A 216 -0.37 -2.29 -13.15
N ILE A 217 0.51 -2.70 -14.07
CA ILE A 217 0.60 -4.10 -14.47
C ILE A 217 1.28 -4.90 -13.36
N PRO A 218 0.57 -5.86 -12.74
CA PRO A 218 1.15 -6.70 -11.69
C PRO A 218 1.97 -7.84 -12.28
N ASP A 219 2.95 -8.30 -11.51
CA ASP A 219 3.69 -9.54 -11.79
C ASP A 219 2.85 -10.76 -11.37
N TYR A 220 2.10 -10.63 -10.27
CA TYR A 220 1.21 -11.66 -9.73
C TYR A 220 -0.16 -11.10 -9.37
N VAL A 221 -1.19 -11.90 -9.61
CA VAL A 221 -2.58 -11.61 -9.23
C VAL A 221 -3.07 -12.71 -8.30
N HIS A 222 -3.59 -12.33 -7.15
CA HIS A 222 -4.15 -13.21 -6.15
C HIS A 222 -5.63 -12.92 -5.97
N VAL A 223 -6.46 -13.96 -5.93
CA VAL A 223 -7.89 -13.83 -5.69
C VAL A 223 -8.18 -14.28 -4.27
N MET A 224 -8.74 -13.35 -3.49
CA MET A 224 -9.10 -13.57 -2.10
C MET A 224 -10.61 -13.78 -1.95
N ALA A 225 -10.98 -14.86 -1.29
CA ALA A 225 -12.36 -15.12 -0.86
C ALA A 225 -12.34 -15.77 0.53
N ASP A 226 -13.34 -15.45 1.33
CA ASP A 226 -13.52 -16.00 2.69
C ASP A 226 -12.22 -16.01 3.52
N GLY A 227 -11.46 -14.92 3.48
CA GLY A 227 -10.27 -14.72 4.30
C GLY A 227 -9.00 -15.45 3.85
N ARG A 228 -8.97 -16.06 2.66
CA ARG A 228 -7.82 -16.79 2.12
C ARG A 228 -7.61 -16.52 0.64
N ILE A 229 -6.42 -16.78 0.13
CA ILE A 229 -6.16 -16.81 -1.32
C ILE A 229 -6.70 -18.13 -1.87
N ILE A 230 -7.61 -18.04 -2.84
CA ILE A 230 -8.23 -19.20 -3.49
C ILE A 230 -7.61 -19.49 -4.86
N LYS A 231 -7.00 -18.50 -5.50
CA LYS A 231 -6.29 -18.66 -6.77
C LYS A 231 -5.20 -17.61 -6.90
N SER A 232 -4.08 -18.00 -7.48
CA SER A 232 -3.00 -17.09 -7.89
C SER A 232 -2.67 -17.33 -9.36
N GLY A 233 -2.25 -16.28 -10.05
CA GLY A 233 -1.85 -16.31 -11.45
C GLY A 233 -1.11 -15.04 -11.83
N ASP A 234 -0.93 -14.84 -13.11
CA ASP A 234 -0.39 -13.63 -13.70
C ASP A 234 -1.48 -12.60 -14.03
N LYS A 235 -1.13 -11.56 -14.79
CA LYS A 235 -2.06 -10.50 -15.22
C LYS A 235 -3.31 -11.04 -15.97
N ASP A 236 -3.21 -12.19 -16.64
CA ASP A 236 -4.30 -12.74 -17.41
C ASP A 236 -5.45 -13.23 -16.51
N LEU A 237 -5.13 -13.61 -15.25
CA LEU A 237 -6.14 -13.91 -14.24
C LEU A 237 -7.06 -12.72 -13.95
N ALA A 238 -6.55 -11.49 -13.97
CA ALA A 238 -7.37 -10.28 -13.78
C ALA A 238 -8.36 -10.08 -14.95
N LEU A 239 -7.92 -10.34 -16.19
CA LEU A 239 -8.79 -10.30 -17.38
C LEU A 239 -9.86 -11.38 -17.34
N GLU A 240 -9.50 -12.58 -16.84
CA GLU A 240 -10.44 -13.68 -16.67
C GLU A 240 -11.54 -13.35 -15.64
N LEU A 241 -11.17 -12.68 -14.53
CA LEU A 241 -12.10 -12.19 -13.52
C LEU A 241 -13.05 -11.12 -14.07
N GLU A 242 -12.55 -10.20 -14.89
CA GLU A 242 -13.40 -9.18 -15.51
C GLU A 242 -14.44 -9.79 -16.43
N SER A 243 -14.06 -10.79 -17.23
CA SER A 243 -14.92 -11.42 -18.21
C SER A 243 -15.94 -12.39 -17.61
N LYS A 244 -15.55 -13.14 -16.55
CA LYS A 244 -16.33 -14.26 -15.98
C LYS A 244 -16.92 -13.95 -14.59
N GLY A 245 -16.52 -12.84 -13.97
CA GLY A 245 -16.83 -12.56 -12.56
C GLY A 245 -16.07 -13.46 -11.60
N TYR A 246 -16.49 -13.49 -10.33
CA TYR A 246 -15.86 -14.29 -9.26
C TYR A 246 -16.56 -15.64 -9.03
N ASP A 247 -17.80 -15.83 -9.50
CA ASP A 247 -18.67 -16.96 -9.16
C ASP A 247 -18.07 -18.33 -9.50
N TRP A 248 -17.34 -18.43 -10.61
CA TRP A 248 -16.71 -19.66 -11.05
C TRP A 248 -15.55 -20.12 -10.15
N LEU A 249 -14.97 -19.20 -9.38
CA LEU A 249 -13.94 -19.53 -8.38
C LEU A 249 -14.56 -19.85 -7.02
N ILE A 250 -15.58 -19.10 -6.61
CA ILE A 250 -16.15 -19.18 -5.26
C ILE A 250 -17.02 -20.44 -5.10
N LYS A 251 -17.66 -20.93 -6.16
CA LYS A 251 -18.50 -22.15 -6.12
C LYS A 251 -17.71 -23.42 -5.78
N HIS A 252 -16.39 -23.36 -5.74
CA HIS A 252 -15.50 -24.49 -5.44
C HIS A 252 -14.76 -24.34 -4.10
N VAL A 253 -15.10 -23.33 -3.30
CA VAL A 253 -14.59 -23.05 -1.95
C VAL A 253 -15.67 -23.33 -0.92
#